data_8b8461c04260311decbb4f387f142058
#
_entry.id   8b8461c04260311decbb4f387f142058
#
_cell.length_a   1.000
_cell.length_b   1.000
_cell.length_c   1.000
_cell.angle_alpha   90.00
_cell.angle_beta   90.00
_cell.angle_gamma   90.00
#
_symmetry.space_group_name_H-M   'P 1'
#
loop_
_entity.id
_entity.type
_entity.pdbx_description
1 polymer ?
#
loop_
_entity_poly.entity_id
_entity_poly.type
_entity_poly.pdbx_seq_one_letter_code
_entity_poly.pdbx_strand_id
1 'polypeptide(L)'
;MNIKKLCQVIVLKSQFAVFLPLIFISALFWVFSSIYGLTETIDTGGALKNSFKPPAKNLTSKNTLPMFEAPPVERFNPQEAGAKVFIRNIKFLNNTIFTRREILTVIGGVPSRSFSLTELFKLADKISRHYRNQGYFLARAIIPNQKIKNNTVSIVILEGQYGKIYSEGDAAYGPQVMAYLNDLKTDAVIRSDPLIRKIGVISQLPGFETEYTLSPGAKIGQSDLRVKIEPTSHAFGSLNLANDGSRFFGKNRGRVDITLIPEVIFGDQINMTLMKTSETFYLGRIGYARPIGHDGGRVKVEMSRSTYDLSGQFDPLEGHTTGYLAEVSYPLLIGNQKETDAVLRVQRDEIVEMLAGAKFEKRVNEKFEFGISFEQKQSLLTASRRFGQITVATTNVSSDRAGAAQGRAVILSGNIEQHQRIARSSVLKSRLVFQAASRQNLNSLEGFSLGGAHGIRAYPVGEASGSNGFLGQFELYESLYAASAAYLFLDYGQVTENAGEKTRRLAGVGLDVQFSNKRLSLDLSLAQRLSMAASSVDPSNRDPQFWTSVNINF
;
A
#
# COMPACT_ATOMS: atom_id res chain seq x y z
N MET A 1 -35.08 25.59 -16.94
CA MET A 1 -33.90 24.92 -17.48
C MET A 1 -34.22 23.43 -17.63
N ASN A 2 -34.24 22.96 -18.86
CA ASN A 2 -34.96 21.77 -19.31
C ASN A 2 -34.31 20.46 -18.86
N ILE A 3 -35.03 19.61 -18.15
CA ILE A 3 -34.59 18.30 -17.62
C ILE A 3 -33.96 17.39 -18.69
N LYS A 4 -34.34 17.54 -19.98
CA LYS A 4 -33.74 16.83 -21.11
C LYS A 4 -32.24 17.15 -21.34
N LYS A 5 -31.76 18.36 -21.02
CA LYS A 5 -30.32 18.71 -21.12
C LYS A 5 -29.48 18.13 -19.97
N LEU A 6 -30.08 17.91 -18.81
CA LEU A 6 -29.39 17.30 -17.67
C LEU A 6 -29.19 15.79 -17.86
N CYS A 7 -30.18 15.11 -18.47
CA CYS A 7 -30.06 13.69 -18.81
C CYS A 7 -29.01 13.42 -19.91
N GLN A 8 -28.87 14.31 -20.91
CA GLN A 8 -27.85 14.14 -21.95
C GLN A 8 -26.41 14.30 -21.41
N VAL A 9 -26.19 15.19 -20.43
CA VAL A 9 -24.85 15.37 -19.84
C VAL A 9 -24.47 14.21 -18.91
N ILE A 10 -25.44 13.60 -18.23
CA ILE A 10 -25.21 12.45 -17.36
C ILE A 10 -24.95 11.17 -18.20
N VAL A 11 -25.66 11.00 -19.30
CA VAL A 11 -25.47 9.87 -20.23
C VAL A 11 -24.14 9.98 -20.97
N LEU A 12 -23.70 11.17 -21.37
CA LEU A 12 -22.37 11.35 -22.01
C LEU A 12 -21.21 11.10 -21.02
N LYS A 13 -21.33 11.50 -19.75
CA LYS A 13 -20.27 11.20 -18.75
C LYS A 13 -20.22 9.73 -18.33
N SER A 14 -21.35 9.02 -18.33
CA SER A 14 -21.36 7.58 -18.07
C SER A 14 -20.82 6.77 -19.24
N GLN A 15 -21.04 7.20 -20.49
CA GLN A 15 -20.47 6.54 -21.66
C GLN A 15 -18.94 6.70 -21.75
N PHE A 16 -18.38 7.86 -21.37
CA PHE A 16 -16.92 8.03 -21.35
C PHE A 16 -16.22 7.19 -20.27
N ALA A 17 -16.87 6.93 -19.13
CA ALA A 17 -16.32 6.08 -18.08
C ALA A 17 -16.33 4.57 -18.45
N VAL A 18 -17.22 4.16 -19.36
CA VAL A 18 -17.33 2.77 -19.85
C VAL A 18 -16.51 2.55 -21.12
N PHE A 19 -16.32 3.60 -21.95
CA PHE A 19 -15.58 3.49 -23.22
C PHE A 19 -14.05 3.49 -23.06
N LEU A 20 -13.49 4.10 -22.00
CA LEU A 20 -12.05 4.08 -21.79
C LEU A 20 -11.47 2.66 -21.55
N PRO A 21 -12.10 1.78 -20.75
CA PRO A 21 -11.65 0.38 -20.65
C PRO A 21 -11.92 -0.43 -21.91
N LEU A 22 -12.97 -0.12 -22.68
CA LEU A 22 -13.28 -0.80 -23.95
C LEU A 22 -12.30 -0.43 -25.07
N ILE A 23 -11.81 0.81 -25.12
CA ILE A 23 -10.76 1.23 -26.08
C ILE A 23 -9.43 0.55 -25.75
N PHE A 24 -9.11 0.34 -24.46
CA PHE A 24 -7.95 -0.46 -24.06
C PHE A 24 -8.08 -1.94 -24.42
N ILE A 25 -9.28 -2.51 -24.35
CA ILE A 25 -9.56 -3.89 -24.76
C ILE A 25 -9.48 -4.03 -26.29
N SER A 26 -9.96 -3.07 -27.07
CA SER A 26 -9.87 -3.12 -28.53
C SER A 26 -8.44 -2.89 -29.06
N ALA A 27 -7.64 -2.07 -28.44
CA ALA A 27 -6.22 -1.90 -28.78
C ALA A 27 -5.38 -3.16 -28.47
N LEU A 28 -5.79 -3.98 -27.48
CA LEU A 28 -5.17 -5.28 -27.19
C LEU A 28 -5.49 -6.36 -28.24
N PHE A 29 -6.60 -6.25 -28.98
CA PHE A 29 -7.02 -7.26 -29.97
C PHE A 29 -6.22 -7.22 -31.29
N TRP A 30 -5.52 -6.11 -31.61
CA TRP A 30 -4.79 -5.93 -32.87
C TRP A 30 -3.33 -6.40 -32.85
N VAL A 31 -2.83 -6.94 -31.73
CA VAL A 31 -1.44 -7.43 -31.61
C VAL A 31 -1.30 -8.95 -31.83
N PHE A 32 -2.41 -9.64 -32.17
CA PHE A 32 -2.40 -11.08 -32.34
C PHE A 32 -2.14 -11.51 -33.79
N SER A 33 -0.87 -11.53 -34.22
CA SER A 33 -0.46 -12.47 -35.30
C SER A 33 1.05 -12.67 -35.33
N SER A 34 1.43 -13.96 -35.39
CA SER A 34 2.75 -14.59 -35.71
C SER A 34 3.55 -15.14 -34.54
N ILE A 35 3.71 -16.29 -34.34
CA ILE A 35 3.86 -17.75 -34.53
C ILE A 35 5.32 -18.24 -34.61
N TYR A 36 5.58 -19.32 -33.78
CA TYR A 36 6.53 -20.44 -33.82
C TYR A 36 7.97 -20.33 -33.34
N GLY A 37 8.32 -21.35 -32.55
CA GLY A 37 9.60 -22.05 -32.50
C GLY A 37 10.22 -22.33 -31.13
N LEU A 38 10.27 -23.57 -30.78
CA LEU A 38 10.69 -24.21 -29.52
C LEU A 38 12.19 -24.16 -29.23
N THR A 39 12.56 -23.86 -28.01
CA THR A 39 13.51 -24.58 -27.15
C THR A 39 13.37 -24.10 -25.70
N GLU A 40 13.04 -25.00 -24.80
CA GLU A 40 12.71 -24.72 -23.41
C GLU A 40 13.97 -24.57 -22.56
N THR A 41 14.08 -23.45 -21.87
CA THR A 41 14.92 -23.33 -20.67
C THR A 41 14.02 -23.38 -19.46
N ILE A 42 14.26 -24.35 -18.57
CA ILE A 42 13.45 -24.52 -17.36
C ILE A 42 13.81 -23.45 -16.35
N ASP A 43 12.82 -22.65 -15.97
CA ASP A 43 12.95 -21.62 -14.94
C ASP A 43 12.71 -22.19 -13.54
N THR A 44 13.73 -22.91 -13.02
CA THR A 44 13.74 -23.37 -11.63
C THR A 44 13.72 -22.21 -10.64
N GLY A 45 14.32 -21.08 -10.99
CA GLY A 45 14.38 -19.92 -10.09
C GLY A 45 13.11 -19.08 -10.04
N GLY A 46 12.38 -18.95 -11.15
CA GLY A 46 11.07 -18.30 -11.11
C GLY A 46 10.07 -19.10 -10.26
N ALA A 47 10.16 -20.42 -10.30
CA ALA A 47 9.41 -21.30 -9.43
C ALA A 47 9.82 -21.12 -7.95
N LEU A 48 11.12 -21.04 -7.66
CA LEU A 48 11.64 -20.69 -6.33
C LEU A 48 11.16 -19.31 -5.89
N LYS A 49 11.32 -18.27 -6.71
CA LYS A 49 10.90 -16.90 -6.42
C LYS A 49 9.41 -16.80 -6.12
N ASN A 50 8.56 -17.50 -6.86
CA ASN A 50 7.12 -17.55 -6.60
C ASN A 50 6.78 -18.26 -5.30
N SER A 51 7.57 -19.26 -4.89
CA SER A 51 7.43 -19.92 -3.60
C SER A 51 7.72 -18.98 -2.42
N PHE A 52 8.53 -17.94 -2.61
CA PHE A 52 8.85 -16.92 -1.60
C PHE A 52 7.79 -15.81 -1.49
N LYS A 53 6.89 -15.64 -2.47
CA LYS A 53 5.87 -14.60 -2.38
C LYS A 53 4.94 -14.88 -1.21
N PRO A 54 4.75 -13.94 -0.28
CA PRO A 54 3.72 -14.06 0.74
C PRO A 54 2.35 -14.12 0.06
N PRO A 55 1.36 -14.79 0.68
CA PRO A 55 -0.01 -14.64 0.25
C PRO A 55 -0.36 -13.15 0.23
N ALA A 56 -1.21 -12.74 -0.72
CA ALA A 56 -1.61 -11.35 -0.85
C ALA A 56 -2.08 -10.84 0.51
N LYS A 57 -1.38 -9.86 1.06
CA LYS A 57 -1.73 -9.29 2.35
C LYS A 57 -3.12 -8.69 2.18
N ASN A 58 -4.12 -9.25 2.87
CA ASN A 58 -5.39 -8.58 3.02
C ASN A 58 -5.12 -7.29 3.78
N LEU A 59 -4.89 -6.22 3.04
CA LEU A 59 -4.62 -4.88 3.54
C LEU A 59 -5.93 -4.25 4.06
N THR A 60 -6.62 -4.97 4.93
CA THR A 60 -7.58 -4.36 5.83
C THR A 60 -6.80 -3.68 6.95
N SER A 61 -6.08 -2.62 6.59
CA SER A 61 -5.59 -1.70 7.58
C SER A 61 -6.81 -1.10 8.28
N LYS A 62 -7.07 -1.52 9.50
CA LYS A 62 -8.05 -0.91 10.40
C LYS A 62 -7.67 0.52 10.80
N ASN A 63 -6.45 0.93 10.53
CA ASN A 63 -5.94 2.23 10.93
C ASN A 63 -6.35 3.30 9.90
N THR A 64 -7.61 3.69 9.92
CA THR A 64 -7.99 5.00 9.41
C THR A 64 -7.46 6.03 10.41
N LEU A 65 -6.48 6.83 9.98
CA LEU A 65 -6.05 7.97 10.77
C LEU A 65 -7.28 8.83 11.14
N PRO A 66 -7.39 9.33 12.37
CA PRO A 66 -8.55 10.08 12.80
C PRO A 66 -8.74 11.31 11.89
N MET A 67 -9.94 11.46 11.37
CA MET A 67 -10.31 12.65 10.63
C MET A 67 -10.80 13.67 11.66
N PHE A 68 -9.94 14.62 12.00
CA PHE A 68 -10.31 15.72 12.88
C PHE A 68 -11.25 16.66 12.12
N GLU A 69 -12.54 16.57 12.41
CA GLU A 69 -13.51 17.51 11.89
C GLU A 69 -13.44 18.82 12.68
N ALA A 70 -13.49 19.93 11.96
CA ALA A 70 -13.63 21.22 12.61
C ALA A 70 -14.96 21.26 13.37
N PRO A 71 -15.01 21.80 14.61
CA PRO A 71 -16.26 21.95 15.33
C PRO A 71 -17.28 22.69 14.47
N PRO A 72 -18.55 22.29 14.50
CA PRO A 72 -19.59 22.92 13.71
C PRO A 72 -19.63 24.41 14.04
N VAL A 73 -19.67 25.24 13.01
CA VAL A 73 -19.88 26.67 13.19
C VAL A 73 -21.34 26.82 13.63
N GLU A 74 -21.57 27.28 14.86
CA GLU A 74 -22.92 27.67 15.28
C GLU A 74 -23.45 28.70 14.26
N ARG A 75 -24.45 28.30 13.50
CA ARG A 75 -25.09 29.16 12.52
C ARG A 75 -25.92 30.17 13.33
N PHE A 76 -25.43 31.39 13.42
CA PHE A 76 -26.22 32.50 13.95
C PHE A 76 -27.50 32.63 13.13
N ASN A 77 -28.64 32.70 13.82
CA ASN A 77 -29.94 32.80 13.18
C ASN A 77 -30.05 34.19 12.50
N PRO A 78 -30.24 34.28 11.16
CA PRO A 78 -30.16 35.55 10.45
C PRO A 78 -31.34 36.49 10.66
N GLN A 79 -32.24 36.22 11.60
CA GLN A 79 -33.46 37.01 11.81
C GLN A 79 -33.27 38.41 12.43
N GLU A 80 -32.06 38.75 12.88
CA GLU A 80 -31.77 40.13 13.29
C GLU A 80 -31.09 40.91 12.16
N ALA A 81 -31.85 41.47 11.26
CA ALA A 81 -31.43 42.58 10.40
C ALA A 81 -31.11 43.80 11.27
N GLY A 82 -30.02 43.70 12.04
CA GLY A 82 -29.63 44.71 13.01
C GLY A 82 -29.00 45.93 12.35
N ALA A 83 -28.86 46.98 13.12
CA ALA A 83 -28.28 48.25 12.75
C ALA A 83 -26.91 48.04 12.05
N LYS A 84 -26.69 48.75 10.94
CA LYS A 84 -25.40 48.77 10.27
C LYS A 84 -24.47 49.72 10.99
N VAL A 85 -23.23 49.32 11.18
CA VAL A 85 -22.18 50.11 11.82
C VAL A 85 -21.11 50.42 10.78
N PHE A 86 -20.71 51.68 10.67
CA PHE A 86 -19.65 52.11 9.77
C PHE A 86 -18.30 51.69 10.33
N ILE A 87 -17.54 50.88 9.57
CA ILE A 87 -16.22 50.36 9.94
C ILE A 87 -15.17 50.94 9.00
N ARG A 88 -14.14 51.55 9.58
CA ARG A 88 -12.99 52.09 8.88
C ARG A 88 -11.74 51.26 9.12
N ASN A 89 -11.68 50.51 10.22
CA ASN A 89 -10.52 49.72 10.59
C ASN A 89 -10.93 48.39 11.25
N ILE A 90 -10.11 47.34 11.02
CA ILE A 90 -10.26 46.03 11.67
C ILE A 90 -8.97 45.75 12.43
N LYS A 91 -9.09 45.48 13.73
CA LYS A 91 -8.01 45.04 14.59
C LYS A 91 -8.10 43.53 14.77
N PHE A 92 -7.05 42.80 14.41
CA PHE A 92 -6.92 41.37 14.70
C PHE A 92 -6.18 41.18 16.01
N LEU A 93 -6.65 40.26 16.83
CA LEU A 93 -6.07 39.93 18.12
C LEU A 93 -5.73 38.43 18.14
N ASN A 94 -4.60 38.08 18.77
CA ASN A 94 -4.10 36.72 18.94
C ASN A 94 -3.77 35.99 17.63
N ASN A 95 -3.49 36.69 16.54
CA ASN A 95 -3.00 36.12 15.30
C ASN A 95 -1.46 36.02 15.37
N THR A 96 -0.94 34.80 15.49
CA THR A 96 0.52 34.53 15.56
C THR A 96 1.03 33.88 14.27
N ILE A 97 0.16 33.20 13.52
CA ILE A 97 0.52 32.45 12.31
C ILE A 97 0.52 33.34 11.06
N PHE A 98 -0.54 34.12 10.86
CA PHE A 98 -0.64 35.03 9.71
C PHE A 98 -0.54 36.48 10.15
N THR A 99 0.18 37.27 9.35
CA THR A 99 0.31 38.70 9.56
C THR A 99 -1.04 39.41 9.32
N ARG A 100 -1.18 40.59 9.89
CA ARG A 100 -2.36 41.45 9.64
C ARG A 100 -2.56 41.68 8.13
N ARG A 101 -1.48 41.84 7.35
CA ARG A 101 -1.56 42.07 5.90
C ARG A 101 -2.17 40.89 5.16
N GLU A 102 -1.72 39.67 5.49
CA GLU A 102 -2.26 38.43 4.90
C GLU A 102 -3.73 38.25 5.21
N ILE A 103 -4.14 38.43 6.47
CA ILE A 103 -5.55 38.32 6.89
C ILE A 103 -6.40 39.36 6.17
N LEU A 104 -5.93 40.59 6.02
CA LEU A 104 -6.65 41.63 5.26
C LEU A 104 -6.81 41.23 3.79
N THR A 105 -5.81 40.64 3.17
CA THR A 105 -5.91 40.14 1.78
C THR A 105 -7.00 39.08 1.65
N VAL A 106 -7.09 38.16 2.61
CA VAL A 106 -8.12 37.10 2.64
C VAL A 106 -9.55 37.68 2.64
N ILE A 107 -9.77 38.75 3.37
CA ILE A 107 -11.12 39.38 3.45
C ILE A 107 -11.38 40.41 2.35
N GLY A 108 -10.42 40.74 1.51
CA GLY A 108 -10.54 41.69 0.41
C GLY A 108 -10.20 43.14 0.78
N GLY A 109 -9.31 43.33 1.77
CA GLY A 109 -8.88 44.64 2.28
C GLY A 109 -9.76 45.19 3.41
N VAL A 110 -9.51 46.44 3.81
CA VAL A 110 -10.33 47.14 4.79
C VAL A 110 -11.37 47.98 4.04
N PRO A 111 -12.62 47.57 4.01
CA PRO A 111 -13.64 48.38 3.36
C PRO A 111 -14.13 49.47 4.33
N SER A 112 -13.91 50.74 3.99
CA SER A 112 -14.55 51.86 4.68
C SER A 112 -16.04 51.94 4.29
N ARG A 113 -16.86 51.07 4.91
CA ARG A 113 -18.30 51.01 4.67
C ARG A 113 -19.10 50.58 5.90
N SER A 114 -20.41 50.68 5.80
CA SER A 114 -21.30 50.13 6.82
C SER A 114 -21.46 48.62 6.69
N PHE A 115 -21.34 47.93 7.80
CA PHE A 115 -21.52 46.49 7.93
C PHE A 115 -22.69 46.16 8.84
N SER A 116 -23.47 45.19 8.46
CA SER A 116 -24.35 44.48 9.39
C SER A 116 -23.56 43.48 10.22
N LEU A 117 -24.10 43.05 11.35
CA LEU A 117 -23.48 41.99 12.17
C LEU A 117 -23.26 40.71 11.37
N THR A 118 -24.21 40.31 10.53
CA THR A 118 -24.12 39.16 9.62
C THR A 118 -22.96 39.29 8.65
N GLU A 119 -22.69 40.46 8.10
CA GLU A 119 -21.55 40.68 7.19
C GLU A 119 -20.23 40.57 7.94
N LEU A 120 -20.14 41.05 9.17
CA LEU A 120 -18.95 40.88 10.01
C LEU A 120 -18.69 39.41 10.34
N PHE A 121 -19.72 38.62 10.67
CA PHE A 121 -19.56 37.17 10.86
C PHE A 121 -19.09 36.46 9.58
N LYS A 122 -19.58 36.89 8.41
CA LYS A 122 -19.07 36.35 7.13
C LYS A 122 -17.57 36.62 6.92
N LEU A 123 -17.05 37.78 7.38
CA LEU A 123 -15.62 38.07 7.35
C LEU A 123 -14.85 37.14 8.32
N ALA A 124 -15.36 36.97 9.55
CA ALA A 124 -14.74 36.03 10.51
C ALA A 124 -14.75 34.60 9.99
N ASP A 125 -15.80 34.16 9.31
CA ASP A 125 -15.85 32.84 8.67
C ASP A 125 -14.85 32.70 7.52
N LYS A 126 -14.62 33.75 6.72
CA LYS A 126 -13.59 33.73 5.69
C LYS A 126 -12.19 33.51 6.29
N ILE A 127 -11.89 34.22 7.39
CA ILE A 127 -10.62 34.07 8.12
C ILE A 127 -10.50 32.64 8.66
N SER A 128 -11.54 32.16 9.36
CA SER A 128 -11.55 30.80 9.92
C SER A 128 -11.33 29.73 8.83
N ARG A 129 -11.98 29.86 7.68
CA ARG A 129 -11.78 28.96 6.53
C ARG A 129 -10.38 29.02 5.96
N HIS A 130 -9.79 30.22 5.89
CA HIS A 130 -8.41 30.36 5.43
C HIS A 130 -7.44 29.61 6.34
N TYR A 131 -7.52 29.81 7.66
CA TYR A 131 -6.69 29.06 8.62
C TYR A 131 -6.88 27.55 8.47
N ARG A 132 -8.13 27.06 8.38
CA ARG A 132 -8.41 25.64 8.22
C ARG A 132 -7.86 25.05 6.91
N ASN A 133 -7.96 25.77 5.81
CA ASN A 133 -7.40 25.36 4.52
C ASN A 133 -5.86 25.28 4.54
N GLN A 134 -5.22 25.99 5.47
CA GLN A 134 -3.79 25.94 5.70
C GLN A 134 -3.36 24.90 6.77
N GLY A 135 -4.31 24.05 7.20
CA GLY A 135 -4.06 22.95 8.13
C GLY A 135 -4.29 23.31 9.61
N TYR A 136 -4.71 24.54 9.95
CA TYR A 136 -5.05 24.95 11.33
C TYR A 136 -6.54 24.67 11.61
N PHE A 137 -6.91 23.41 11.64
CA PHE A 137 -8.30 22.93 11.60
C PHE A 137 -9.14 23.34 12.82
N LEU A 138 -8.53 23.65 13.97
CA LEU A 138 -9.19 24.16 15.17
C LEU A 138 -9.34 25.69 15.16
N ALA A 139 -8.72 26.38 14.21
CA ALA A 139 -8.70 27.82 14.20
C ALA A 139 -10.10 28.42 13.95
N ARG A 140 -10.44 29.42 14.75
CA ARG A 140 -11.71 30.12 14.69
C ARG A 140 -11.53 31.63 14.92
N ALA A 141 -12.00 32.43 14.00
CA ALA A 141 -12.13 33.89 14.20
C ALA A 141 -13.50 34.19 14.79
N ILE A 142 -13.54 34.98 15.84
CA ILE A 142 -14.74 35.36 16.55
C ILE A 142 -14.81 36.88 16.69
N ILE A 143 -16.02 37.42 16.74
CA ILE A 143 -16.28 38.81 17.06
C ILE A 143 -16.79 38.83 18.50
N PRO A 144 -15.97 39.28 19.47
CA PRO A 144 -16.39 39.35 20.85
C PRO A 144 -17.45 40.45 21.03
N ASN A 145 -18.23 40.35 22.09
CA ASN A 145 -19.13 41.44 22.48
C ASN A 145 -18.27 42.67 22.78
N GLN A 146 -18.47 43.76 22.03
CA GLN A 146 -17.63 44.96 22.10
C GLN A 146 -18.40 46.24 21.77
N LYS A 147 -17.98 47.35 22.35
CA LYS A 147 -18.40 48.69 21.93
C LYS A 147 -17.46 49.17 20.83
N ILE A 148 -17.99 49.44 19.63
CA ILE A 148 -17.21 49.94 18.51
C ILE A 148 -16.81 51.39 18.79
N LYS A 149 -15.49 51.65 18.92
CA LYS A 149 -14.92 52.97 19.12
C LYS A 149 -14.06 53.32 17.90
N ASN A 150 -14.07 54.60 17.47
CA ASN A 150 -13.29 55.11 16.33
C ASN A 150 -13.46 54.27 15.06
N ASN A 151 -14.70 53.79 14.80
CA ASN A 151 -15.02 52.96 13.63
C ASN A 151 -14.11 51.71 13.48
N THR A 152 -13.63 51.16 14.60
CA THR A 152 -12.75 50.01 14.63
C THR A 152 -13.48 48.84 15.27
N VAL A 153 -13.51 47.69 14.55
CA VAL A 153 -13.97 46.40 15.07
C VAL A 153 -12.78 45.48 15.38
N SER A 154 -12.84 44.78 16.51
CA SER A 154 -11.84 43.78 16.87
C SER A 154 -12.36 42.39 16.50
N ILE A 155 -11.52 41.61 15.84
CA ILE A 155 -11.73 40.18 15.57
C ILE A 155 -10.68 39.44 16.33
N VAL A 156 -11.10 38.54 17.22
CA VAL A 156 -10.20 37.66 17.98
C VAL A 156 -10.01 36.34 17.20
N ILE A 157 -8.79 35.94 17.02
CA ILE A 157 -8.46 34.68 16.34
C ILE A 157 -7.99 33.67 17.39
N LEU A 158 -8.78 32.62 17.56
CA LEU A 158 -8.41 31.46 18.37
C LEU A 158 -7.73 30.49 17.41
N GLU A 159 -6.42 30.42 17.41
CA GLU A 159 -5.65 29.60 16.46
C GLU A 159 -5.70 28.11 16.79
N GLY A 160 -6.10 27.74 18.01
CA GLY A 160 -6.12 26.37 18.51
C GLY A 160 -4.73 25.90 18.94
N GLN A 161 -4.45 25.89 20.24
CA GLN A 161 -3.16 25.53 20.80
C GLN A 161 -3.26 24.23 21.60
N TYR A 162 -2.14 23.50 21.73
CA TYR A 162 -2.08 22.34 22.63
C TYR A 162 -2.18 22.81 24.08
N GLY A 163 -3.09 22.22 24.84
CA GLY A 163 -3.13 22.23 26.28
C GLY A 163 -2.26 21.11 26.85
N LYS A 164 -2.85 20.21 27.63
CA LYS A 164 -2.17 19.00 28.11
C LYS A 164 -2.11 17.95 27.02
N ILE A 165 -0.98 17.22 26.93
CA ILE A 165 -0.82 16.05 26.09
C ILE A 165 -0.52 14.91 27.04
N TYR A 166 -1.37 13.86 27.05
CA TYR A 166 -1.25 12.78 28.02
C TYR A 166 -1.80 11.46 27.45
N SER A 167 -1.31 10.35 28.01
CA SER A 167 -1.77 9.01 27.70
C SER A 167 -2.68 8.47 28.80
N GLU A 168 -3.64 7.63 28.41
CA GLU A 168 -4.49 6.83 29.30
C GLU A 168 -4.47 5.38 28.84
N GLY A 169 -4.73 4.45 29.76
CA GLY A 169 -4.80 3.01 29.50
C GLY A 169 -3.56 2.31 30.00
N ASP A 170 -2.91 1.54 29.14
CA ASP A 170 -1.78 0.70 29.57
C ASP A 170 -0.57 1.51 30.05
N ALA A 171 -0.12 1.22 31.29
CA ALA A 171 0.96 1.96 31.94
C ALA A 171 2.35 1.63 31.36
N ALA A 172 2.54 0.47 30.75
CA ALA A 172 3.82 0.09 30.15
C ALA A 172 4.06 0.81 28.83
N TYR A 173 3.01 0.97 28.00
CA TYR A 173 3.10 1.65 26.71
C TYR A 173 3.02 3.19 26.82
N GLY A 174 2.39 3.72 27.87
CA GLY A 174 2.16 5.16 28.03
C GLY A 174 3.40 6.03 27.85
N PRO A 175 4.47 5.85 28.64
CA PRO A 175 5.70 6.63 28.51
C PRO A 175 6.36 6.50 27.14
N GLN A 176 6.31 5.31 26.54
CA GLN A 176 6.88 5.01 25.23
C GLN A 176 6.15 5.78 24.12
N VAL A 177 4.81 5.73 24.10
CA VAL A 177 3.98 6.48 23.15
C VAL A 177 4.19 7.98 23.32
N MET A 178 4.27 8.47 24.56
CA MET A 178 4.51 9.89 24.84
C MET A 178 5.85 10.37 24.31
N ALA A 179 6.88 9.51 24.27
CA ALA A 179 8.17 9.85 23.67
C ALA A 179 8.06 10.22 22.19
N TYR A 180 7.15 9.59 21.43
CA TYR A 180 6.87 9.93 20.03
C TYR A 180 6.16 11.29 19.86
N LEU A 181 5.50 11.79 20.92
CA LEU A 181 4.75 13.04 20.92
C LEU A 181 5.53 14.22 21.52
N ASN A 182 6.76 14.01 22.00
CA ASN A 182 7.55 15.04 22.70
C ASN A 182 7.79 16.32 21.91
N ASP A 183 7.71 16.27 20.58
CA ASP A 183 7.84 17.44 19.71
C ASP A 183 6.59 18.33 19.71
N LEU A 184 5.44 17.80 20.16
CA LEU A 184 4.20 18.53 20.32
C LEU A 184 4.24 19.28 21.64
N LYS A 185 4.52 20.57 21.60
CA LYS A 185 4.69 21.39 22.82
C LYS A 185 3.37 22.03 23.25
N THR A 186 3.13 22.11 24.55
CA THR A 186 2.06 22.91 25.14
C THR A 186 2.15 24.37 24.63
N ASP A 187 1.04 25.01 24.43
CA ASP A 187 0.87 26.36 23.88
C ASP A 187 1.31 26.51 22.40
N ALA A 188 1.85 25.46 21.75
CA ALA A 188 2.08 25.50 20.29
C ALA A 188 0.76 25.38 19.52
N VAL A 189 0.66 26.08 18.39
CA VAL A 189 -0.53 26.04 17.53
C VAL A 189 -0.66 24.66 16.89
N ILE A 190 -1.86 24.09 16.97
CA ILE A 190 -2.16 22.76 16.44
C ILE A 190 -2.29 22.84 14.93
N ARG A 191 -1.47 22.05 14.23
CA ARG A 191 -1.53 21.89 12.78
C ARG A 191 -1.79 20.43 12.43
N SER A 192 -2.63 20.19 11.41
CA SER A 192 -3.06 18.84 11.01
C SER A 192 -1.90 17.94 10.59
N ASP A 193 -0.99 18.43 9.72
CA ASP A 193 0.03 17.58 9.13
C ASP A 193 1.02 16.99 10.15
N PRO A 194 1.64 17.78 11.08
CA PRO A 194 2.51 17.22 12.11
C PRO A 194 1.78 16.26 13.04
N LEU A 195 0.53 16.58 13.42
CA LEU A 195 -0.26 15.72 14.30
C LEU A 195 -0.60 14.39 13.61
N ILE A 196 -1.09 14.42 12.37
CA ILE A 196 -1.42 13.24 11.57
C ILE A 196 -0.15 12.38 11.36
N ARG A 197 1.00 13.01 11.10
CA ARG A 197 2.26 12.28 10.96
C ARG A 197 2.63 11.53 12.24
N LYS A 198 2.58 12.17 13.40
CA LYS A 198 2.90 11.52 14.69
C LYS A 198 1.92 10.39 15.01
N ILE A 199 0.62 10.63 14.82
CA ILE A 199 -0.41 9.60 14.97
C ILE A 199 -0.15 8.43 14.03
N GLY A 200 0.14 8.69 12.76
CA GLY A 200 0.41 7.66 11.76
C GLY A 200 1.64 6.82 12.09
N VAL A 201 2.72 7.44 12.56
CA VAL A 201 3.92 6.72 13.03
C VAL A 201 3.59 5.80 14.20
N ILE A 202 2.88 6.29 15.22
CA ILE A 202 2.51 5.50 16.40
C ILE A 202 1.57 4.35 16.01
N SER A 203 0.60 4.60 15.12
CA SER A 203 -0.36 3.59 14.67
C SER A 203 0.26 2.45 13.84
N GLN A 204 1.49 2.62 13.35
CA GLN A 204 2.25 1.58 12.65
C GLN A 204 3.05 0.68 13.60
N LEU A 205 3.16 1.03 14.88
CA LEU A 205 3.87 0.23 15.87
C LEU A 205 3.01 -0.97 16.29
N PRO A 206 3.58 -2.17 16.42
CA PRO A 206 2.86 -3.35 16.86
C PRO A 206 2.67 -3.37 18.39
N GLY A 207 1.74 -4.20 18.88
CA GLY A 207 1.54 -4.51 20.29
C GLY A 207 0.40 -3.77 20.95
N PHE A 208 -0.11 -2.72 20.33
CA PHE A 208 -1.21 -1.91 20.87
C PHE A 208 -2.00 -1.19 19.78
N GLU A 209 -3.20 -0.77 20.12
CA GLU A 209 -4.02 0.16 19.34
C GLU A 209 -4.13 1.50 20.08
N THR A 210 -4.27 2.60 19.35
CA THR A 210 -4.40 3.95 19.94
C THR A 210 -5.62 4.67 19.42
N GLU A 211 -6.31 5.36 20.34
CA GLU A 211 -7.41 6.28 20.03
C GLU A 211 -7.00 7.69 20.46
N TYR A 212 -7.22 8.67 19.58
CA TYR A 212 -6.82 10.06 19.80
C TYR A 212 -8.06 10.94 19.96
N THR A 213 -8.12 11.71 21.03
CA THR A 213 -9.23 12.63 21.30
C THR A 213 -8.68 14.01 21.61
N LEU A 214 -9.24 15.04 20.95
CA LEU A 214 -9.02 16.44 21.30
C LEU A 214 -10.23 16.94 22.10
N SER A 215 -9.98 17.47 23.30
CA SER A 215 -11.00 18.05 24.18
C SER A 215 -10.63 19.48 24.56
N PRO A 216 -11.60 20.32 24.99
CA PRO A 216 -11.29 21.67 25.46
C PRO A 216 -10.25 21.66 26.58
N GLY A 217 -9.21 22.48 26.46
CA GLY A 217 -8.17 22.65 27.48
C GLY A 217 -8.54 23.66 28.55
N ALA A 218 -7.61 23.94 29.46
CA ALA A 218 -7.83 24.83 30.61
C ALA A 218 -8.03 26.30 30.22
N LYS A 219 -7.42 26.76 29.13
CA LYS A 219 -7.53 28.14 28.63
C LYS A 219 -8.37 28.18 27.34
N ILE A 220 -9.04 29.30 27.11
CA ILE A 220 -9.79 29.56 25.86
C ILE A 220 -8.82 29.45 24.67
N GLY A 221 -9.17 28.64 23.67
CA GLY A 221 -8.34 28.40 22.49
C GLY A 221 -7.31 27.27 22.65
N GLN A 222 -7.22 26.64 23.84
CA GLN A 222 -6.45 25.42 24.05
C GLN A 222 -7.30 24.16 23.85
N SER A 223 -6.63 23.09 23.42
CA SER A 223 -7.19 21.74 23.32
C SER A 223 -6.22 20.74 23.92
N ASP A 224 -6.71 19.90 24.81
CA ASP A 224 -5.95 18.79 25.40
C ASP A 224 -5.98 17.60 24.43
N LEU A 225 -4.83 17.00 24.19
CA LEU A 225 -4.69 15.78 23.41
C LEU A 225 -4.59 14.57 24.34
N ARG A 226 -5.61 13.74 24.32
CA ARG A 226 -5.64 12.47 25.01
C ARG A 226 -5.33 11.33 24.04
N VAL A 227 -4.42 10.43 24.42
CA VAL A 227 -4.09 9.21 23.70
C VAL A 227 -4.47 8.03 24.56
N LYS A 228 -5.54 7.33 24.20
CA LYS A 228 -5.96 6.09 24.84
C LYS A 228 -5.19 4.93 24.19
N ILE A 229 -4.61 4.07 25.02
CA ILE A 229 -3.77 2.95 24.57
C ILE A 229 -4.40 1.65 25.05
N GLU A 230 -4.67 0.75 24.11
CA GLU A 230 -5.22 -0.57 24.35
C GLU A 230 -4.24 -1.64 23.85
N PRO A 231 -3.70 -2.52 24.70
CA PRO A 231 -2.81 -3.58 24.26
C PRO A 231 -3.54 -4.57 23.36
N THR A 232 -2.81 -5.12 22.38
CA THR A 232 -3.30 -6.15 21.46
C THR A 232 -2.59 -7.47 21.70
N SER A 233 -2.92 -8.51 20.92
CA SER A 233 -2.22 -9.79 21.00
C SER A 233 -0.73 -9.64 20.66
N HIS A 234 0.13 -10.25 21.47
CA HIS A 234 1.58 -10.29 21.27
C HIS A 234 2.04 -11.42 20.34
N ALA A 235 1.12 -12.29 19.96
CA ALA A 235 1.37 -13.37 19.01
C ALA A 235 0.15 -13.54 18.11
N PHE A 236 0.39 -13.65 16.82
CA PHE A 236 -0.62 -13.98 15.83
C PHE A 236 0.03 -14.71 14.66
N GLY A 237 -0.75 -15.47 13.94
CA GLY A 237 -0.23 -16.25 12.84
C GLY A 237 -1.30 -16.63 11.82
N SER A 238 -0.82 -17.29 10.77
CA SER A 238 -1.69 -17.88 9.76
C SER A 238 -1.14 -19.21 9.26
N LEU A 239 -2.03 -20.11 8.91
CA LEU A 239 -1.77 -21.33 8.16
C LEU A 239 -2.40 -21.18 6.77
N ASN A 240 -1.58 -21.29 5.73
CA ASN A 240 -2.03 -21.29 4.34
C ASN A 240 -1.78 -22.67 3.71
N LEU A 241 -2.82 -23.26 3.12
CA LEU A 241 -2.76 -24.48 2.33
C LEU A 241 -3.21 -24.16 0.91
N ALA A 242 -2.37 -24.43 -0.10
CA ALA A 242 -2.66 -24.09 -1.48
C ALA A 242 -2.09 -25.09 -2.47
N ASN A 243 -2.63 -25.13 -3.70
CA ASN A 243 -2.11 -25.93 -4.80
C ASN A 243 -1.34 -25.09 -5.84
N ASP A 244 -0.83 -23.93 -5.44
CA ASP A 244 -0.17 -22.93 -6.27
C ASP A 244 1.36 -23.08 -6.33
N GLY A 245 1.87 -24.22 -5.95
CA GLY A 245 3.29 -24.56 -6.06
C GLY A 245 3.70 -24.95 -7.49
N SER A 246 5.03 -25.08 -7.68
CA SER A 246 5.62 -25.53 -8.92
C SER A 246 5.53 -27.06 -9.06
N ARG A 247 5.38 -27.55 -10.29
CA ARG A 247 5.48 -29.00 -10.53
C ARG A 247 6.86 -29.59 -10.16
N PHE A 248 7.91 -28.79 -10.16
CA PHE A 248 9.27 -29.23 -9.86
C PHE A 248 9.56 -29.33 -8.36
N PHE A 249 8.92 -28.47 -7.58
CA PHE A 249 9.10 -28.39 -6.13
C PHE A 249 7.88 -28.89 -5.33
N GLY A 250 6.85 -29.36 -6.01
CA GLY A 250 5.59 -29.79 -5.43
C GLY A 250 4.46 -28.77 -5.61
N LYS A 251 3.33 -29.26 -6.18
CA LYS A 251 2.16 -28.45 -6.49
C LYS A 251 1.40 -27.98 -5.26
N ASN A 252 1.25 -28.88 -4.27
CA ASN A 252 0.58 -28.54 -3.01
C ASN A 252 1.59 -28.00 -2.01
N ARG A 253 1.24 -26.92 -1.32
CA ARG A 253 2.10 -26.33 -0.29
C ARG A 253 1.31 -26.00 0.98
N GLY A 254 1.98 -26.17 2.11
CA GLY A 254 1.58 -25.68 3.40
C GLY A 254 2.55 -24.63 3.90
N ARG A 255 2.06 -23.49 4.37
CA ARG A 255 2.85 -22.40 4.89
C ARG A 255 2.28 -21.91 6.21
N VAL A 256 3.14 -21.73 7.20
CA VAL A 256 2.83 -21.13 8.49
C VAL A 256 3.61 -19.84 8.62
N ASP A 257 2.92 -18.75 8.89
CA ASP A 257 3.51 -17.47 9.24
C ASP A 257 3.16 -17.15 10.69
N ILE A 258 4.14 -16.76 11.48
CA ILE A 258 4.00 -16.38 12.89
C ILE A 258 4.65 -15.02 13.08
N THR A 259 3.94 -14.14 13.76
CA THR A 259 4.46 -12.84 14.20
C THR A 259 4.40 -12.80 15.73
N LEU A 260 5.54 -12.46 16.34
CA LEU A 260 5.67 -12.26 17.77
C LEU A 260 6.06 -10.80 18.03
N ILE A 261 5.53 -10.24 19.11
CA ILE A 261 5.86 -8.91 19.61
C ILE A 261 6.51 -9.12 20.97
N PRO A 262 7.87 -9.22 21.04
CA PRO A 262 8.57 -9.64 22.26
C PRO A 262 8.69 -8.55 23.30
N GLU A 263 8.43 -7.28 22.98
CA GLU A 263 8.50 -6.12 23.88
C GLU A 263 9.88 -5.91 24.55
N VAL A 264 10.94 -6.46 23.96
CA VAL A 264 12.32 -6.20 24.42
C VAL A 264 12.69 -4.74 24.12
N ILE A 265 12.28 -4.27 22.95
CA ILE A 265 12.36 -2.88 22.52
C ILE A 265 10.97 -2.45 22.05
N PHE A 266 10.51 -1.30 22.50
CA PHE A 266 9.20 -0.79 22.11
C PHE A 266 9.00 -0.77 20.59
N GLY A 267 7.97 -1.48 20.13
CA GLY A 267 7.63 -1.59 18.71
C GLY A 267 8.47 -2.59 17.93
N ASP A 268 9.23 -3.48 18.59
CA ASP A 268 9.95 -4.56 17.93
C ASP A 268 9.01 -5.72 17.52
N GLN A 269 9.48 -6.55 16.59
CA GLN A 269 8.69 -7.62 15.99
C GLN A 269 9.59 -8.72 15.47
N ILE A 270 9.25 -9.96 15.75
CA ILE A 270 9.83 -11.16 15.15
C ILE A 270 8.83 -11.77 14.17
N ASN A 271 9.26 -12.04 12.95
CA ASN A 271 8.47 -12.73 11.95
C ASN A 271 9.13 -14.06 11.60
N MET A 272 8.35 -15.11 11.60
CA MET A 272 8.79 -16.46 11.24
C MET A 272 7.90 -17.00 10.13
N THR A 273 8.51 -17.65 9.14
CA THR A 273 7.80 -18.37 8.07
C THR A 273 8.37 -19.77 7.98
N LEU A 274 7.50 -20.76 7.97
CA LEU A 274 7.82 -22.14 7.64
C LEU A 274 6.95 -22.57 6.46
N MET A 275 7.54 -23.22 5.47
CA MET A 275 6.81 -23.74 4.31
C MET A 275 7.36 -25.10 3.91
N LYS A 276 6.42 -25.98 3.53
CA LYS A 276 6.70 -27.30 2.95
C LYS A 276 5.78 -27.51 1.75
N THR A 277 6.28 -28.18 0.73
CA THR A 277 5.47 -28.64 -0.41
C THR A 277 5.21 -30.14 -0.36
N SER A 278 4.37 -30.62 -1.29
CA SER A 278 4.08 -32.06 -1.44
C SER A 278 5.29 -32.90 -1.85
N GLU A 279 6.28 -32.25 -2.45
CA GLU A 279 7.58 -32.84 -2.76
C GLU A 279 8.61 -32.46 -1.68
N THR A 280 9.86 -32.36 -2.04
CA THR A 280 10.98 -32.18 -1.09
C THR A 280 11.42 -30.73 -0.93
N PHE A 281 10.54 -29.75 -1.08
CA PHE A 281 10.89 -28.36 -0.82
C PHE A 281 10.52 -27.94 0.61
N TYR A 282 11.50 -27.36 1.31
CA TYR A 282 11.32 -26.76 2.64
C TYR A 282 11.89 -25.34 2.65
N LEU A 283 11.21 -24.44 3.33
CA LEU A 283 11.66 -23.08 3.59
C LEU A 283 11.47 -22.72 5.06
N GLY A 284 12.52 -22.25 5.70
CA GLY A 284 12.49 -21.56 6.98
C GLY A 284 13.00 -20.14 6.83
N ARG A 285 12.32 -19.18 7.47
CA ARG A 285 12.70 -17.78 7.49
C ARG A 285 12.44 -17.21 8.87
N ILE A 286 13.38 -16.42 9.37
CA ILE A 286 13.23 -15.63 10.59
C ILE A 286 13.70 -14.22 10.34
N GLY A 287 12.93 -13.24 10.80
CA GLY A 287 13.26 -11.83 10.69
C GLY A 287 12.97 -11.11 11.99
N TYR A 288 13.80 -10.12 12.30
CA TYR A 288 13.61 -9.19 13.41
C TYR A 288 13.53 -7.77 12.87
N ALA A 289 12.55 -7.01 13.31
CA ALA A 289 12.35 -5.62 12.93
C ALA A 289 12.11 -4.76 14.15
N ARG A 290 12.63 -3.53 14.14
CA ARG A 290 12.41 -2.56 15.22
C ARG A 290 12.36 -1.13 14.67
N PRO A 291 11.71 -0.19 15.39
CA PRO A 291 11.78 1.23 15.04
C PRO A 291 13.18 1.81 15.31
N ILE A 292 13.50 2.89 14.58
CA ILE A 292 14.69 3.73 14.78
C ILE A 292 14.21 5.15 14.99
N GLY A 293 14.53 5.74 16.15
CA GLY A 293 14.03 7.07 16.52
C GLY A 293 12.52 7.10 16.69
N HIS A 294 11.93 8.29 16.58
CA HIS A 294 10.49 8.53 16.81
C HIS A 294 9.76 9.09 15.58
N ASP A 295 10.39 9.05 14.42
CA ASP A 295 9.84 9.62 13.18
C ASP A 295 9.40 8.56 12.15
N GLY A 296 9.30 7.28 12.59
CA GLY A 296 8.78 6.18 11.81
C GLY A 296 9.85 5.38 11.05
N GLY A 297 11.14 5.70 11.23
CA GLY A 297 12.22 4.87 10.70
C GLY A 297 12.18 3.46 11.28
N ARG A 298 12.45 2.42 10.46
CA ARG A 298 12.52 1.02 10.89
C ARG A 298 13.74 0.34 10.29
N VAL A 299 14.33 -0.57 11.04
CA VAL A 299 15.34 -1.51 10.55
C VAL A 299 14.79 -2.92 10.65
N LYS A 300 15.10 -3.75 9.66
CA LYS A 300 14.77 -5.18 9.62
C LYS A 300 16.01 -5.95 9.21
N VAL A 301 16.25 -7.09 9.88
CA VAL A 301 17.20 -8.10 9.45
C VAL A 301 16.46 -9.43 9.30
N GLU A 302 16.85 -10.23 8.32
CA GLU A 302 16.20 -11.50 8.03
C GLU A 302 17.21 -12.53 7.57
N MET A 303 17.03 -13.77 8.00
CA MET A 303 17.74 -14.94 7.51
C MET A 303 16.73 -15.95 6.99
N SER A 304 17.04 -16.58 5.87
CA SER A 304 16.24 -17.64 5.29
C SER A 304 17.11 -18.82 4.86
N ARG A 305 16.52 -20.02 4.93
CA ARG A 305 17.11 -21.22 4.34
C ARG A 305 16.02 -22.02 3.65
N SER A 306 16.29 -22.40 2.41
CA SER A 306 15.47 -23.36 1.68
C SER A 306 16.30 -24.54 1.22
N THR A 307 15.68 -25.71 1.18
CA THR A 307 16.23 -26.94 0.61
C THR A 307 15.22 -27.49 -0.39
N TYR A 308 15.73 -28.08 -1.46
CA TYR A 308 14.92 -28.67 -2.50
C TYR A 308 15.61 -29.85 -3.16
N ASP A 309 14.78 -30.73 -3.66
CA ASP A 309 15.17 -31.87 -4.47
C ASP A 309 14.23 -31.88 -5.68
N LEU A 310 14.77 -31.81 -6.88
CA LEU A 310 13.97 -31.69 -8.10
C LEU A 310 13.55 -33.09 -8.55
N SER A 311 12.22 -33.26 -8.63
CA SER A 311 11.63 -34.52 -9.09
C SER A 311 11.48 -34.58 -10.62
N GLY A 312 11.45 -35.78 -11.16
CA GLY A 312 11.17 -36.04 -12.57
C GLY A 312 12.36 -35.82 -13.49
N GLN A 313 12.26 -34.93 -14.47
CA GLN A 313 13.25 -34.75 -15.55
C GLN A 313 14.65 -34.31 -15.04
N PHE A 314 14.77 -33.84 -13.81
CA PHE A 314 15.99 -33.27 -13.20
C PHE A 314 16.53 -34.08 -12.03
N ASP A 315 15.97 -35.26 -11.77
CA ASP A 315 16.52 -36.20 -10.81
C ASP A 315 17.88 -36.72 -11.34
N PRO A 316 18.98 -36.59 -10.61
CA PRO A 316 19.14 -36.33 -9.18
C PRO A 316 19.69 -34.91 -8.83
N LEU A 317 19.03 -33.83 -9.23
CA LEU A 317 19.47 -32.47 -8.90
C LEU A 317 18.80 -32.00 -7.60
N GLU A 318 19.60 -31.74 -6.59
CA GLU A 318 19.17 -31.19 -5.29
C GLU A 318 19.91 -29.89 -4.98
N GLY A 319 19.42 -29.11 -4.04
CA GLY A 319 20.11 -27.88 -3.66
C GLY A 319 19.57 -27.22 -2.40
N HIS A 320 20.29 -26.19 -1.99
CA HIS A 320 19.83 -25.33 -0.92
C HIS A 320 20.23 -23.87 -1.19
N THR A 321 19.40 -22.96 -0.66
CA THR A 321 19.68 -21.52 -0.70
C THR A 321 19.70 -20.98 0.73
N THR A 322 20.71 -20.21 1.07
CA THR A 322 20.77 -19.45 2.32
C THR A 322 20.76 -17.96 1.98
N GLY A 323 19.79 -17.23 2.51
CA GLY A 323 19.60 -15.80 2.25
C GLY A 323 19.75 -14.97 3.51
N TYR A 324 20.36 -13.80 3.36
CA TYR A 324 20.47 -12.76 4.38
C TYR A 324 19.96 -11.46 3.79
N LEU A 325 19.16 -10.73 4.57
CA LEU A 325 18.60 -9.44 4.17
C LEU A 325 18.72 -8.45 5.32
N ALA A 326 19.16 -7.23 4.99
CA ALA A 326 19.04 -6.07 5.85
C ALA A 326 18.24 -4.99 5.12
N GLU A 327 17.27 -4.40 5.81
CA GLU A 327 16.37 -3.38 5.26
C GLU A 327 16.28 -2.20 6.21
N VAL A 328 16.31 -1.00 5.66
CA VAL A 328 15.94 0.24 6.35
C VAL A 328 14.79 0.87 5.60
N SER A 329 13.73 1.23 6.30
CA SER A 329 12.59 1.97 5.75
C SER A 329 12.36 3.26 6.51
N TYR A 330 11.90 4.29 5.79
CA TYR A 330 11.57 5.59 6.36
C TYR A 330 10.36 6.19 5.67
N PRO A 331 9.31 6.61 6.42
CA PRO A 331 8.13 7.24 5.86
C PRO A 331 8.44 8.69 5.45
N LEU A 332 8.48 8.92 4.14
CA LEU A 332 8.63 10.26 3.57
C LEU A 332 7.38 11.10 3.76
N LEU A 333 6.22 10.48 3.61
CA LEU A 333 4.92 11.12 3.74
C LEU A 333 3.96 10.20 4.51
N ILE A 334 3.35 10.73 5.56
CA ILE A 334 2.22 10.12 6.26
C ILE A 334 1.11 11.16 6.31
N GLY A 335 -0.04 10.85 5.70
CA GLY A 335 -1.21 11.71 5.68
C GLY A 335 -2.50 10.90 5.56
N ASN A 336 -3.64 11.53 5.75
CA ASN A 336 -4.95 10.86 5.74
C ASN A 336 -5.25 10.12 4.43
N GLN A 337 -4.74 10.62 3.31
CA GLN A 337 -5.03 10.09 1.98
C GLN A 337 -3.80 9.58 1.24
N LYS A 338 -2.60 9.85 1.72
CA LYS A 338 -1.35 9.51 1.05
C LYS A 338 -0.32 9.04 2.06
N GLU A 339 0.32 7.95 1.72
CA GLU A 339 1.44 7.37 2.45
C GLU A 339 2.55 7.04 1.45
N THR A 340 3.79 7.36 1.78
CA THR A 340 4.93 7.09 0.90
C THR A 340 6.14 6.77 1.76
N ASP A 341 6.78 5.62 1.50
CA ASP A 341 7.97 5.17 2.21
C ASP A 341 9.13 5.01 1.25
N ALA A 342 10.32 5.41 1.68
CA ALA A 342 11.58 5.02 1.07
C ALA A 342 12.12 3.76 1.76
N VAL A 343 12.62 2.82 0.96
CA VAL A 343 13.14 1.54 1.43
C VAL A 343 14.50 1.29 0.80
N LEU A 344 15.46 0.93 1.64
CA LEU A 344 16.79 0.53 1.22
C LEU A 344 17.02 -0.92 1.68
N ARG A 345 17.43 -1.80 0.77
CA ARG A 345 17.71 -3.21 1.04
C ARG A 345 19.09 -3.62 0.58
N VAL A 346 19.73 -4.43 1.39
CA VAL A 346 20.93 -5.18 1.03
C VAL A 346 20.60 -6.65 1.24
N GLN A 347 20.82 -7.46 0.22
CA GLN A 347 20.53 -8.89 0.24
C GLN A 347 21.73 -9.68 -0.29
N ARG A 348 21.98 -10.84 0.32
CA ARG A 348 22.95 -11.80 -0.14
C ARG A 348 22.33 -13.20 -0.08
N ASP A 349 22.31 -13.87 -1.23
CA ASP A 349 21.83 -15.25 -1.36
C ASP A 349 22.99 -16.15 -1.79
N GLU A 350 23.18 -17.23 -1.07
CA GLU A 350 24.13 -18.30 -1.40
C GLU A 350 23.34 -19.53 -1.84
N ILE A 351 23.52 -19.95 -3.08
CA ILE A 351 22.84 -21.08 -3.70
C ILE A 351 23.88 -22.15 -3.95
N VAL A 352 23.64 -23.35 -3.43
CA VAL A 352 24.48 -24.53 -3.66
C VAL A 352 23.62 -25.58 -4.33
N GLU A 353 24.04 -26.01 -5.50
CA GLU A 353 23.41 -27.07 -6.27
C GLU A 353 24.32 -28.33 -6.25
N MET A 354 23.70 -29.48 -6.11
CA MET A 354 24.34 -30.77 -6.06
C MET A 354 23.73 -31.68 -7.13
N LEU A 355 24.54 -32.43 -7.80
CA LEU A 355 24.14 -33.44 -8.80
C LEU A 355 24.63 -34.81 -8.36
N ALA A 356 23.71 -35.74 -8.13
CA ALA A 356 24.00 -37.07 -7.64
C ALA A 356 24.86 -37.07 -6.35
N GLY A 357 24.55 -36.17 -5.40
CA GLY A 357 25.25 -36.01 -4.14
C GLY A 357 26.62 -35.29 -4.23
N ALA A 358 27.10 -34.93 -5.43
CA ALA A 358 28.32 -34.16 -5.63
C ALA A 358 28.00 -32.67 -5.86
N LYS A 359 28.81 -31.76 -5.29
CA LYS A 359 28.66 -30.34 -5.53
C LYS A 359 28.81 -30.02 -7.02
N PHE A 360 27.75 -29.46 -7.62
CA PHE A 360 27.65 -29.09 -9.01
C PHE A 360 27.99 -27.63 -9.27
N GLU A 361 27.42 -26.72 -8.43
CA GLU A 361 27.64 -25.29 -8.55
C GLU A 361 27.41 -24.60 -7.21
N LYS A 362 28.17 -23.54 -6.93
CA LYS A 362 27.90 -22.58 -5.89
C LYS A 362 27.81 -21.20 -6.51
N ARG A 363 26.64 -20.54 -6.33
CA ARG A 363 26.41 -19.15 -6.75
C ARG A 363 26.18 -18.26 -5.54
N VAL A 364 26.68 -17.03 -5.62
CA VAL A 364 26.41 -15.99 -4.65
C VAL A 364 25.82 -14.81 -5.40
N ASN A 365 24.65 -14.37 -4.98
CA ASN A 365 23.97 -13.19 -5.49
C ASN A 365 23.99 -12.10 -4.42
N GLU A 366 24.58 -10.97 -4.73
CA GLU A 366 24.61 -9.78 -3.88
C GLU A 366 23.75 -8.71 -4.54
N LYS A 367 22.79 -8.15 -3.80
CA LYS A 367 21.82 -7.19 -4.29
C LYS A 367 21.73 -5.99 -3.38
N PHE A 368 21.80 -4.82 -3.97
CA PHE A 368 21.48 -3.55 -3.35
C PHE A 368 20.25 -2.96 -4.04
N GLU A 369 19.22 -2.63 -3.28
CA GLU A 369 17.94 -2.18 -3.80
C GLU A 369 17.49 -0.90 -3.08
N PHE A 370 17.11 0.10 -3.87
CA PHE A 370 16.36 1.28 -3.41
C PHE A 370 14.94 1.22 -3.96
N GLY A 371 13.95 1.46 -3.10
CA GLY A 371 12.54 1.43 -3.46
C GLY A 371 11.75 2.57 -2.87
N ILE A 372 10.70 2.93 -3.58
CA ILE A 372 9.63 3.81 -3.09
C ILE A 372 8.34 3.00 -3.10
N SER A 373 7.71 2.86 -1.94
CA SER A 373 6.35 2.36 -1.81
C SER A 373 5.39 3.50 -1.57
N PHE A 374 4.18 3.39 -2.09
CA PHE A 374 3.17 4.42 -1.94
C PHE A 374 1.77 3.82 -1.81
N GLU A 375 0.94 4.51 -1.04
CA GLU A 375 -0.49 4.29 -0.99
C GLU A 375 -1.22 5.62 -1.10
N GLN A 376 -2.24 5.68 -1.94
CA GLN A 376 -3.15 6.81 -2.07
C GLN A 376 -4.58 6.34 -2.00
N LYS A 377 -5.34 6.87 -1.03
CA LYS A 377 -6.78 6.70 -0.87
C LYS A 377 -7.45 7.98 -1.40
N GLN A 378 -8.33 7.87 -2.36
CA GLN A 378 -9.01 9.04 -2.92
C GLN A 378 -10.42 9.14 -2.34
N SER A 379 -10.89 10.38 -2.18
CA SER A 379 -12.10 10.86 -1.52
C SER A 379 -13.41 10.09 -1.83
N LEU A 380 -14.36 10.28 -0.94
CA LEU A 380 -15.75 9.77 -0.84
C LEU A 380 -16.54 9.66 -2.14
N LEU A 381 -16.27 10.48 -3.16
CA LEU A 381 -17.00 10.48 -4.42
C LEU A 381 -16.49 9.46 -5.45
N THR A 382 -15.21 9.14 -5.44
CA THR A 382 -14.59 8.22 -6.40
C THR A 382 -14.09 6.92 -5.78
N ALA A 383 -14.15 6.78 -4.45
CA ALA A 383 -13.76 5.60 -3.67
C ALA A 383 -12.69 4.72 -4.35
N SER A 384 -11.56 5.33 -4.70
CA SER A 384 -10.43 4.63 -5.33
C SER A 384 -9.25 4.53 -4.36
N ARG A 385 -8.53 3.42 -4.45
CA ARG A 385 -7.27 3.19 -3.74
C ARG A 385 -6.22 2.82 -4.76
N ARG A 386 -5.09 3.49 -4.73
CA ARG A 386 -3.92 3.16 -5.54
C ARG A 386 -2.74 2.92 -4.61
N PHE A 387 -2.03 1.85 -4.83
CA PHE A 387 -0.85 1.51 -4.04
C PHE A 387 0.14 0.74 -4.89
N GLY A 388 1.39 0.74 -4.47
CA GLY A 388 2.42 0.04 -5.19
C GLY A 388 3.82 0.32 -4.69
N GLN A 389 4.77 -0.28 -5.40
CA GLN A 389 6.19 -0.10 -5.15
C GLN A 389 6.92 -0.04 -6.49
N ILE A 390 7.90 0.83 -6.57
CA ILE A 390 8.87 0.89 -7.67
C ILE A 390 10.25 0.77 -7.06
N THR A 391 11.10 -0.08 -7.63
CA THR A 391 12.45 -0.33 -7.12
C THR A 391 13.48 -0.28 -8.23
N VAL A 392 14.66 0.21 -7.88
CA VAL A 392 15.88 0.08 -8.69
C VAL A 392 16.88 -0.72 -7.88
N ALA A 393 17.40 -1.79 -8.47
CA ALA A 393 18.37 -2.65 -7.83
C ALA A 393 19.64 -2.80 -8.68
N THR A 394 20.76 -2.93 -8.02
CA THR A 394 21.98 -3.49 -8.62
C THR A 394 22.19 -4.88 -8.05
N THR A 395 22.45 -5.84 -8.92
CA THR A 395 22.76 -7.20 -8.52
C THR A 395 24.11 -7.61 -9.09
N ASN A 396 24.84 -8.42 -8.33
CA ASN A 396 26.12 -8.98 -8.74
C ASN A 396 26.13 -10.48 -8.43
N VAL A 397 26.25 -11.29 -9.47
CA VAL A 397 26.25 -12.76 -9.35
C VAL A 397 27.65 -13.28 -9.61
N SER A 398 28.18 -14.05 -8.67
CA SER A 398 29.40 -14.85 -8.83
C SER A 398 29.06 -16.33 -8.75
N SER A 399 29.79 -17.17 -9.52
CA SER A 399 29.67 -18.61 -9.52
C SER A 399 31.03 -19.25 -9.62
N ASP A 400 31.22 -20.43 -9.01
CA ASP A 400 32.41 -21.24 -9.16
C ASP A 400 32.40 -22.07 -10.48
N ARG A 401 31.29 -21.96 -11.25
CA ARG A 401 31.14 -22.57 -12.56
C ARG A 401 31.00 -21.48 -13.63
N ALA A 402 31.69 -21.64 -14.76
CA ALA A 402 31.50 -20.74 -15.89
C ALA A 402 30.05 -20.82 -16.41
N GLY A 403 29.37 -19.70 -16.43
CA GLY A 403 27.96 -19.64 -16.86
C GLY A 403 27.51 -18.24 -17.27
N ALA A 404 26.45 -18.17 -18.05
CA ALA A 404 25.91 -16.92 -18.58
C ALA A 404 25.31 -16.01 -17.52
N ALA A 405 24.94 -16.51 -16.35
CA ALA A 405 24.27 -15.77 -15.30
C ALA A 405 25.20 -14.90 -14.42
N GLN A 406 26.54 -15.00 -14.60
CA GLN A 406 27.51 -14.25 -13.79
C GLN A 406 27.60 -12.77 -14.17
N GLY A 407 27.97 -11.93 -13.20
CA GLY A 407 28.27 -10.50 -13.36
C GLY A 407 27.17 -9.57 -12.88
N ARG A 408 27.32 -8.30 -13.20
CA ARG A 408 26.46 -7.21 -12.68
C ARG A 408 25.28 -6.92 -13.60
N ALA A 409 24.15 -6.57 -13.00
CA ALA A 409 22.98 -6.05 -13.70
C ALA A 409 22.33 -4.92 -12.88
N VAL A 410 21.67 -4.00 -13.57
CA VAL A 410 20.73 -3.04 -12.98
C VAL A 410 19.31 -3.48 -13.34
N ILE A 411 18.42 -3.50 -12.37
CA ILE A 411 17.04 -3.97 -12.53
C ILE A 411 16.11 -2.87 -12.06
N LEU A 412 15.24 -2.39 -12.92
CA LEU A 412 14.07 -1.58 -12.58
C LEU A 412 12.86 -2.50 -12.50
N SER A 413 12.14 -2.49 -11.39
CA SER A 413 10.91 -3.27 -11.25
C SER A 413 9.82 -2.47 -10.53
N GLY A 414 8.56 -2.86 -10.76
CA GLY A 414 7.44 -2.24 -10.09
C GLY A 414 6.23 -3.15 -10.05
N ASN A 415 5.40 -2.90 -9.04
CA ASN A 415 4.08 -3.48 -8.85
C ASN A 415 3.15 -2.35 -8.44
N ILE A 416 2.15 -2.05 -9.26
CA ILE A 416 1.19 -0.96 -9.05
C ILE A 416 -0.20 -1.56 -9.11
N GLU A 417 -1.02 -1.29 -8.11
CA GLU A 417 -2.41 -1.72 -8.04
C GLU A 417 -3.34 -0.53 -7.89
N GLN A 418 -4.47 -0.58 -8.58
CA GLN A 418 -5.56 0.38 -8.44
C GLN A 418 -6.87 -0.37 -8.22
N HIS A 419 -7.58 -0.01 -7.15
CA HIS A 419 -8.94 -0.46 -6.88
C HIS A 419 -9.87 0.72 -7.08
N GLN A 420 -10.82 0.59 -7.98
CA GLN A 420 -11.80 1.63 -8.33
C GLN A 420 -13.20 1.10 -8.06
N ARG A 421 -13.93 1.68 -7.12
CA ARG A 421 -15.35 1.38 -6.94
C ARG A 421 -16.14 1.92 -8.14
N ILE A 422 -16.85 1.04 -8.83
CA ILE A 422 -17.66 1.39 -10.00
C ILE A 422 -19.17 1.33 -9.68
N ALA A 423 -19.56 0.51 -8.68
CA ALA A 423 -20.92 0.45 -8.15
C ALA A 423 -20.87 0.19 -6.64
N ARG A 424 -22.03 0.05 -5.98
CA ARG A 424 -22.11 -0.22 -4.53
C ARG A 424 -21.41 -1.51 -4.12
N SER A 425 -21.59 -2.57 -4.91
CA SER A 425 -21.06 -3.92 -4.70
C SER A 425 -19.84 -4.23 -5.55
N SER A 426 -19.56 -3.40 -6.57
CA SER A 426 -18.60 -3.72 -7.62
C SER A 426 -17.34 -2.85 -7.55
N VAL A 427 -16.18 -3.49 -7.64
CA VAL A 427 -14.86 -2.84 -7.67
C VAL A 427 -14.07 -3.37 -8.86
N LEU A 428 -13.55 -2.47 -9.69
CA LEU A 428 -12.55 -2.81 -10.70
C LEU A 428 -11.17 -2.74 -10.04
N LYS A 429 -10.46 -3.87 -10.02
CA LYS A 429 -9.06 -3.95 -9.61
C LYS A 429 -8.20 -4.06 -10.86
N SER A 430 -7.15 -3.28 -10.92
CA SER A 430 -6.16 -3.32 -12.00
C SER A 430 -4.78 -3.42 -11.38
N ARG A 431 -3.96 -4.34 -11.86
CA ARG A 431 -2.60 -4.55 -11.39
C ARG A 431 -1.63 -4.58 -12.56
N LEU A 432 -0.52 -3.87 -12.43
CA LEU A 432 0.60 -3.88 -13.35
C LEU A 432 1.87 -4.29 -12.60
N VAL A 433 2.51 -5.34 -13.07
CA VAL A 433 3.85 -5.75 -12.61
C VAL A 433 4.79 -5.67 -13.78
N PHE A 434 5.97 -5.10 -13.61
CA PHE A 434 6.96 -5.00 -14.68
C PHE A 434 8.39 -5.15 -14.16
N GLN A 435 9.27 -5.56 -15.05
CA GLN A 435 10.70 -5.61 -14.82
C GLN A 435 11.45 -5.26 -16.11
N ALA A 436 12.48 -4.41 -15.97
CA ALA A 436 13.44 -4.11 -17.02
C ALA A 436 14.86 -4.24 -16.45
N ALA A 437 15.69 -5.01 -17.11
CA ALA A 437 17.05 -5.26 -16.70
C ALA A 437 18.06 -4.77 -17.74
N SER A 438 19.22 -4.29 -17.28
CA SER A 438 20.29 -3.77 -18.14
C SER A 438 21.01 -4.87 -18.95
N ARG A 439 20.75 -6.13 -18.62
CA ARG A 439 21.29 -7.29 -19.35
C ARG A 439 20.28 -8.44 -19.37
N GLN A 440 20.45 -9.31 -20.32
CA GLN A 440 19.74 -10.59 -20.38
C GLN A 440 20.46 -11.66 -19.55
N ASN A 441 19.87 -12.84 -19.43
CA ASN A 441 20.40 -13.97 -18.67
C ASN A 441 20.67 -13.61 -17.20
N LEU A 442 19.68 -13.03 -16.54
CA LEU A 442 19.72 -12.83 -15.11
C LEU A 442 19.74 -14.18 -14.38
N ASN A 443 20.26 -14.19 -13.16
CA ASN A 443 20.06 -15.30 -12.25
C ASN A 443 18.56 -15.60 -12.11
N SER A 444 18.22 -16.86 -12.02
CA SER A 444 16.85 -17.34 -11.90
C SER A 444 16.07 -16.70 -10.74
N LEU A 445 16.72 -16.35 -9.62
CA LEU A 445 16.10 -15.61 -8.51
C LEU A 445 15.73 -14.16 -8.88
N GLU A 446 16.37 -13.57 -9.88
CA GLU A 446 16.10 -12.21 -10.36
C GLU A 446 15.20 -12.18 -11.60
N GLY A 447 14.89 -13.33 -12.19
CA GLY A 447 14.05 -13.46 -13.37
C GLY A 447 12.62 -12.94 -13.16
N PHE A 448 12.00 -12.45 -14.23
CA PHE A 448 10.58 -12.11 -14.29
C PHE A 448 9.80 -13.32 -14.80
N SER A 449 8.76 -13.76 -14.08
CA SER A 449 7.95 -14.93 -14.42
C SER A 449 6.47 -14.57 -14.57
N LEU A 450 5.80 -15.17 -15.55
CA LEU A 450 4.42 -14.88 -15.90
C LEU A 450 3.40 -15.88 -15.36
N GLY A 451 3.66 -17.17 -15.41
CA GLY A 451 2.67 -18.21 -15.06
C GLY A 451 2.40 -18.35 -13.56
N GLY A 452 1.33 -19.05 -13.22
CA GLY A 452 0.94 -19.39 -11.85
C GLY A 452 -0.23 -18.58 -11.30
N ALA A 453 -0.72 -18.98 -10.12
CA ALA A 453 -1.88 -18.39 -9.44
C ALA A 453 -1.74 -16.88 -9.16
N HIS A 454 -0.51 -16.36 -9.03
CA HIS A 454 -0.21 -14.95 -8.82
C HIS A 454 0.31 -14.22 -10.07
N GLY A 455 0.35 -14.94 -11.20
CA GLY A 455 0.73 -14.47 -12.51
C GLY A 455 -0.45 -14.55 -13.48
N ILE A 456 -0.23 -15.13 -14.67
CA ILE A 456 -1.30 -15.46 -15.61
C ILE A 456 -1.88 -16.80 -15.18
N ARG A 457 -3.03 -16.77 -14.53
CA ARG A 457 -3.66 -17.89 -13.83
C ARG A 457 -4.01 -19.08 -14.74
N ALA A 458 -4.14 -18.85 -16.04
CA ALA A 458 -4.41 -19.92 -17.02
C ALA A 458 -3.20 -20.82 -17.30
N TYR A 459 -2.02 -20.51 -16.78
CA TYR A 459 -0.79 -21.25 -17.01
C TYR A 459 -0.14 -21.68 -15.70
N PRO A 460 0.60 -22.81 -15.69
CA PRO A 460 1.29 -23.28 -14.51
C PRO A 460 2.44 -22.35 -14.09
N VAL A 461 2.93 -22.53 -12.87
CA VAL A 461 4.09 -21.81 -12.35
C VAL A 461 5.33 -22.18 -13.16
N GLY A 462 6.11 -21.17 -13.60
CA GLY A 462 7.32 -21.35 -14.40
C GLY A 462 7.11 -21.45 -15.90
N GLU A 463 5.89 -21.17 -16.39
CA GLU A 463 5.56 -21.30 -17.84
C GLU A 463 6.39 -20.40 -18.74
N ALA A 464 6.66 -19.19 -18.33
CA ALA A 464 7.47 -18.24 -19.08
C ALA A 464 8.25 -17.32 -18.15
N SER A 465 9.55 -17.22 -18.38
CA SER A 465 10.40 -16.35 -17.57
C SER A 465 11.52 -15.71 -18.39
N GLY A 466 12.05 -14.59 -17.91
CA GLY A 466 13.15 -13.90 -18.57
C GLY A 466 13.60 -12.68 -17.77
N SER A 467 14.46 -11.88 -18.36
CA SER A 467 15.02 -10.70 -17.69
C SER A 467 14.09 -9.48 -17.76
N ASN A 468 13.30 -9.37 -18.83
CA ASN A 468 12.42 -8.23 -19.10
C ASN A 468 10.99 -8.71 -19.33
N GLY A 469 10.03 -8.03 -18.73
CA GLY A 469 8.63 -8.40 -18.92
C GLY A 469 7.64 -7.49 -18.21
N PHE A 470 6.37 -7.71 -18.49
CA PHE A 470 5.27 -7.12 -17.74
C PHE A 470 4.07 -8.07 -17.65
N LEU A 471 3.27 -7.87 -16.63
CA LEU A 471 2.03 -8.56 -16.33
C LEU A 471 0.95 -7.52 -16.02
N GLY A 472 -0.14 -7.53 -16.76
CA GLY A 472 -1.36 -6.79 -16.49
C GLY A 472 -2.48 -7.73 -16.04
N GLN A 473 -3.15 -7.41 -14.94
CA GLN A 473 -4.29 -8.14 -14.43
C GLN A 473 -5.45 -7.18 -14.21
N PHE A 474 -6.63 -7.56 -14.69
CA PHE A 474 -7.87 -6.81 -14.53
C PHE A 474 -8.90 -7.73 -13.90
N GLU A 475 -9.51 -7.29 -12.80
CA GLU A 475 -10.47 -8.08 -12.04
C GLU A 475 -11.71 -7.23 -11.76
N LEU A 476 -12.85 -7.71 -12.18
CA LEU A 476 -14.14 -7.18 -11.80
C LEU A 476 -14.63 -7.94 -10.55
N TYR A 477 -14.43 -7.32 -9.40
CA TYR A 477 -14.89 -7.81 -8.11
C TYR A 477 -16.36 -7.49 -7.92
N GLU A 478 -17.14 -8.48 -7.49
CA GLU A 478 -18.52 -8.32 -7.08
C GLU A 478 -18.71 -8.92 -5.68
N SER A 479 -19.15 -8.09 -4.73
CA SER A 479 -19.56 -8.57 -3.40
C SER A 479 -20.90 -9.28 -3.54
N LEU A 480 -20.90 -10.55 -3.17
CA LEU A 480 -22.10 -11.39 -3.15
C LEU A 480 -22.79 -11.30 -1.78
N TYR A 481 -23.37 -12.39 -1.31
CA TYR A 481 -24.04 -12.45 -0.02
C TYR A 481 -23.05 -12.78 1.11
N ALA A 482 -23.26 -12.18 2.30
CA ALA A 482 -22.45 -12.39 3.51
C ALA A 482 -20.96 -12.18 3.29
N ALA A 483 -20.14 -13.20 3.49
CA ALA A 483 -18.68 -13.15 3.44
C ALA A 483 -18.12 -13.69 2.12
N SER A 484 -18.88 -13.62 1.01
CA SER A 484 -18.49 -14.15 -0.29
C SER A 484 -18.36 -13.07 -1.35
N ALA A 485 -17.45 -13.31 -2.30
CA ALA A 485 -17.21 -12.45 -3.46
C ALA A 485 -16.89 -13.30 -4.69
N ALA A 486 -17.19 -12.78 -5.86
CA ALA A 486 -16.75 -13.34 -7.13
C ALA A 486 -15.92 -12.32 -7.90
N TYR A 487 -14.97 -12.81 -8.70
CA TYR A 487 -14.12 -11.99 -9.56
C TYR A 487 -14.13 -12.57 -10.97
N LEU A 488 -14.52 -11.79 -11.94
CA LEU A 488 -14.18 -12.07 -13.33
C LEU A 488 -12.83 -11.44 -13.62
N PHE A 489 -11.92 -12.17 -14.22
CA PHE A 489 -10.59 -11.64 -14.46
C PHE A 489 -10.09 -11.86 -15.88
N LEU A 490 -9.19 -10.97 -16.30
CA LEU A 490 -8.39 -11.04 -17.50
C LEU A 490 -6.93 -10.81 -17.13
N ASP A 491 -6.08 -11.78 -17.43
CA ASP A 491 -4.63 -11.70 -17.23
C ASP A 491 -3.95 -11.64 -18.61
N TYR A 492 -2.99 -10.73 -18.77
CA TYR A 492 -2.14 -10.64 -19.94
C TYR A 492 -0.70 -10.32 -19.55
N GLY A 493 0.27 -10.92 -20.21
CA GLY A 493 1.66 -10.60 -19.96
C GLY A 493 2.58 -10.99 -21.10
N GLN A 494 3.74 -10.36 -21.08
CA GLN A 494 4.80 -10.58 -22.04
C GLN A 494 6.13 -10.67 -21.29
N VAL A 495 7.00 -11.59 -21.71
CA VAL A 495 8.36 -11.72 -21.21
C VAL A 495 9.31 -12.01 -22.37
N THR A 496 10.51 -11.43 -22.29
CA THR A 496 11.61 -11.79 -23.22
C THR A 496 12.46 -12.85 -22.56
N GLU A 497 12.46 -14.05 -23.12
CA GLU A 497 13.21 -15.20 -22.61
C GLU A 497 14.71 -14.99 -22.77
N ASN A 498 15.47 -15.58 -21.86
CA ASN A 498 16.93 -15.45 -21.84
C ASN A 498 17.62 -16.15 -23.02
N ALA A 499 17.08 -17.29 -23.47
CA ALA A 499 17.64 -18.06 -24.57
C ALA A 499 17.03 -17.60 -25.91
N GLY A 500 17.83 -16.96 -26.74
CA GLY A 500 17.48 -16.62 -28.13
C GLY A 500 16.56 -15.42 -28.29
N GLU A 501 16.40 -14.55 -27.28
CA GLU A 501 15.64 -13.28 -27.32
C GLU A 501 14.16 -13.42 -27.75
N LYS A 502 13.60 -14.61 -27.60
CA LYS A 502 12.20 -14.85 -27.97
C LYS A 502 11.27 -14.17 -26.98
N THR A 503 10.26 -13.50 -27.51
CA THR A 503 9.21 -12.90 -26.72
C THR A 503 8.05 -13.88 -26.59
N ARG A 504 7.74 -14.29 -25.35
CA ARG A 504 6.53 -15.07 -25.04
C ARG A 504 5.43 -14.14 -24.55
N ARG A 505 4.22 -14.38 -25.06
CA ARG A 505 3.00 -13.68 -24.67
C ARG A 505 1.99 -14.69 -24.18
N LEU A 506 1.45 -14.45 -23.01
CA LEU A 506 0.46 -15.31 -22.39
C LEU A 506 -0.78 -14.47 -22.07
N ALA A 507 -1.96 -15.10 -22.20
CA ALA A 507 -3.22 -14.48 -21.83
C ALA A 507 -4.17 -15.52 -21.25
N GLY A 508 -4.97 -15.13 -20.26
CA GLY A 508 -5.95 -15.98 -19.62
C GLY A 508 -7.14 -15.20 -19.11
N VAL A 509 -8.27 -15.87 -19.04
CA VAL A 509 -9.52 -15.36 -18.49
C VAL A 509 -10.08 -16.37 -17.50
N GLY A 510 -10.82 -15.93 -16.50
CA GLY A 510 -11.41 -16.87 -15.57
C GLY A 510 -12.30 -16.23 -14.53
N LEU A 511 -12.65 -17.08 -13.58
CA LEU A 511 -13.51 -16.76 -12.46
C LEU A 511 -12.83 -17.19 -11.16
N ASP A 512 -12.77 -16.27 -10.20
CA ASP A 512 -12.40 -16.55 -8.82
C ASP A 512 -13.63 -16.42 -7.93
N VAL A 513 -13.74 -17.30 -6.94
CA VAL A 513 -14.75 -17.22 -5.87
C VAL A 513 -14.03 -17.23 -4.54
N GLN A 514 -14.32 -16.25 -3.72
CA GLN A 514 -13.75 -16.08 -2.41
C GLN A 514 -14.83 -16.17 -1.33
N PHE A 515 -14.55 -16.96 -0.29
CA PHE A 515 -15.31 -16.98 0.96
C PHE A 515 -14.37 -16.55 2.08
N SER A 516 -14.75 -15.56 2.85
CA SER A 516 -13.86 -15.02 3.88
C SER A 516 -14.63 -14.60 5.12
N ASN A 517 -14.17 -15.04 6.28
CA ASN A 517 -14.58 -14.52 7.57
C ASN A 517 -13.35 -14.08 8.40
N LYS A 518 -13.52 -13.76 9.68
CA LYS A 518 -12.42 -13.26 10.53
C LYS A 518 -11.24 -14.24 10.66
N ARG A 519 -11.49 -15.55 10.59
CA ARG A 519 -10.47 -16.59 10.84
C ARG A 519 -10.12 -17.42 9.61
N LEU A 520 -11.06 -17.58 8.68
CA LEU A 520 -10.90 -18.48 7.54
C LEU A 520 -11.15 -17.71 6.24
N SER A 521 -10.29 -17.89 5.25
CA SER A 521 -10.59 -17.58 3.85
C SER A 521 -10.35 -18.80 2.97
N LEU A 522 -11.24 -18.97 1.99
CA LEU A 522 -11.15 -19.97 0.93
C LEU A 522 -11.23 -19.25 -0.39
N ASP A 523 -10.23 -19.44 -1.23
CA ASP A 523 -10.16 -18.89 -2.59
C ASP A 523 -10.14 -20.04 -3.60
N LEU A 524 -11.03 -19.99 -4.58
CA LEU A 524 -11.16 -20.95 -5.66
C LEU A 524 -11.06 -20.20 -6.99
N SER A 525 -10.17 -20.62 -7.86
CA SER A 525 -9.94 -19.98 -9.16
C SER A 525 -10.01 -21.00 -10.29
N LEU A 526 -10.73 -20.67 -11.35
CA LEU A 526 -10.78 -21.41 -12.60
C LEU A 526 -10.35 -20.50 -13.73
N ALA A 527 -9.28 -20.85 -14.43
CA ALA A 527 -8.66 -20.01 -15.43
C ALA A 527 -8.44 -20.76 -16.76
N GLN A 528 -8.88 -20.17 -17.85
CA GLN A 528 -8.76 -20.70 -19.20
C GLN A 528 -7.81 -19.86 -20.04
N ARG A 529 -7.03 -20.52 -20.89
CA ARG A 529 -6.13 -19.86 -21.84
C ARG A 529 -6.91 -19.17 -22.95
N LEU A 530 -6.45 -17.98 -23.31
CA LEU A 530 -6.95 -17.26 -24.49
C LEU A 530 -6.10 -17.53 -25.74
N SER A 531 -4.94 -18.19 -25.61
CA SER A 531 -4.11 -18.61 -26.74
C SER A 531 -4.14 -20.14 -26.89
N MET A 532 -4.05 -20.63 -28.12
CA MET A 532 -4.00 -22.08 -28.41
C MET A 532 -2.64 -22.72 -28.12
N ALA A 533 -1.63 -21.94 -27.67
CA ALA A 533 -0.32 -22.47 -27.34
C ALA A 533 -0.41 -23.41 -26.12
N ALA A 534 0.01 -24.65 -26.31
CA ALA A 534 0.12 -25.61 -25.23
C ALA A 534 1.10 -25.10 -24.15
N SER A 535 0.91 -25.58 -22.91
CA SER A 535 1.91 -25.32 -21.86
C SER A 535 3.22 -26.00 -22.22
N SER A 536 4.30 -25.26 -22.09
CA SER A 536 5.66 -25.80 -22.28
C SER A 536 6.17 -26.52 -21.04
N VAL A 537 5.63 -26.21 -19.87
CA VAL A 537 6.10 -26.74 -18.58
C VAL A 537 5.23 -27.88 -18.06
N ASP A 538 3.93 -27.92 -18.34
CA ASP A 538 3.04 -28.99 -17.88
C ASP A 538 2.66 -29.95 -19.02
N PRO A 539 3.24 -31.18 -19.05
CA PRO A 539 2.91 -32.19 -20.06
C PRO A 539 1.42 -32.60 -20.06
N SER A 540 0.74 -32.46 -18.91
CA SER A 540 -0.70 -32.72 -18.83
C SER A 540 -1.53 -31.66 -19.56
N ASN A 541 -0.92 -30.55 -19.94
CA ASN A 541 -1.51 -29.43 -20.71
C ASN A 541 -2.90 -29.05 -20.23
N ARG A 542 -3.10 -29.01 -18.90
CA ARG A 542 -4.41 -28.73 -18.28
C ARG A 542 -4.92 -27.37 -18.72
N ASP A 543 -6.12 -27.38 -19.22
CA ASP A 543 -6.91 -26.19 -19.56
C ASP A 543 -8.38 -26.56 -19.42
N PRO A 544 -9.12 -26.00 -18.47
CA PRO A 544 -8.74 -24.89 -17.58
C PRO A 544 -7.79 -25.31 -16.43
N GLN A 545 -7.04 -24.34 -15.91
CA GLN A 545 -6.27 -24.44 -14.68
C GLN A 545 -7.18 -24.17 -13.48
N PHE A 546 -6.96 -24.94 -12.41
CA PHE A 546 -7.69 -24.78 -11.15
C PHE A 546 -6.73 -24.51 -10.00
N TRP A 547 -6.99 -23.40 -9.29
CA TRP A 547 -6.23 -23.03 -8.09
C TRP A 547 -7.14 -22.99 -6.88
N THR A 548 -6.61 -23.41 -5.75
CA THR A 548 -7.32 -23.34 -4.46
C THR A 548 -6.35 -22.91 -3.37
N SER A 549 -6.84 -22.09 -2.45
CA SER A 549 -6.10 -21.66 -1.28
C SER A 549 -7.03 -21.57 -0.08
N VAL A 550 -6.60 -22.13 1.03
CA VAL A 550 -7.24 -22.00 2.34
C VAL A 550 -6.30 -21.27 3.27
N ASN A 551 -6.76 -20.21 3.90
CA ASN A 551 -5.98 -19.47 4.89
C ASN A 551 -6.74 -19.44 6.22
N ILE A 552 -6.06 -19.81 7.31
CA ILE A 552 -6.59 -19.84 8.67
C ILE A 552 -5.76 -18.88 9.52
N ASN A 553 -6.39 -17.86 10.13
CA ASN A 553 -5.73 -16.90 11.03
C ASN A 553 -5.99 -17.28 12.50
N PHE A 554 -4.99 -17.18 13.34
CA PHE A 554 -5.06 -17.51 14.78
C PHE A 554 -4.22 -16.54 15.62
#